data_44ecc2f3646180b3a43997ac721658ce
#
_entry.id   44ecc2f3646180b3a43997ac721658ce
#
_cell.length_a   1.000
_cell.length_b   1.000
_cell.length_c   1.000
_cell.angle_alpha   90.00
_cell.angle_beta   90.00
_cell.angle_gamma   90.00
#
_symmetry.space_group_name_H-M   'P 1'
#
loop_
_entity.id
_entity.type
_entity.pdbx_description
1 polymer ?
#
loop_
_entity_poly.entity_id
_entity_poly.type
_entity_poly.pdbx_seq_one_letter_code
_entity_poly.pdbx_strand_id
1 'polypeptide(L)'
;MKITRYAMMLAAATGLLSACQKLDEVKAYDPDKVVAPVLHALPGEIVITPDNMGSTQTFTWDAADFGVRTQINYSIEASYNDGAKLVLFTGMNGTSSEQTYESLNNILALSVEDGGLGVPSGEPTDVDFYISATIGTDFEKFYSAPVTVRMTVTTAERTY
;
A
#
# COMPACT_ATOMS: atom_id res chain seq x y z
N MET A 1 -58.69 16.87 -26.33
CA MET A 1 -57.84 15.95 -27.13
C MET A 1 -56.40 16.40 -27.29
N LYS A 2 -56.13 17.68 -27.45
CA LYS A 2 -54.74 18.19 -27.58
C LYS A 2 -53.93 18.04 -26.30
N ILE A 3 -54.54 18.11 -25.15
CA ILE A 3 -53.87 17.99 -23.81
C ILE A 3 -53.36 16.58 -23.55
N THR A 4 -54.05 15.54 -24.04
CA THR A 4 -53.67 14.13 -23.85
C THR A 4 -52.38 13.75 -24.62
N ARG A 5 -52.13 14.39 -25.75
CA ARG A 5 -50.91 14.16 -26.55
C ARG A 5 -49.67 14.79 -25.91
N TYR A 6 -49.83 15.93 -25.26
CA TYR A 6 -48.71 16.56 -24.53
C TYR A 6 -48.35 15.81 -23.26
N ALA A 7 -49.33 15.22 -22.58
CA ALA A 7 -49.08 14.37 -21.40
C ALA A 7 -48.31 13.08 -21.73
N MET A 8 -48.56 12.50 -22.91
CA MET A 8 -47.80 11.33 -23.38
C MET A 8 -46.36 11.66 -23.75
N MET A 9 -46.10 12.85 -24.30
CA MET A 9 -44.72 13.28 -24.59
C MET A 9 -43.90 13.54 -23.30
N LEU A 10 -44.51 14.07 -22.27
CA LEU A 10 -43.85 14.28 -20.98
C LEU A 10 -43.47 12.96 -20.30
N ALA A 11 -44.31 11.94 -20.39
CA ALA A 11 -44.03 10.62 -19.81
C ALA A 11 -42.84 9.93 -20.51
N ALA A 12 -42.70 10.10 -21.83
CA ALA A 12 -41.56 9.56 -22.57
C ALA A 12 -40.23 10.23 -22.21
N ALA A 13 -40.24 11.54 -21.99
CA ALA A 13 -39.06 12.31 -21.59
C ALA A 13 -38.59 11.92 -20.18
N THR A 14 -39.50 11.63 -19.25
CA THR A 14 -39.18 11.19 -17.88
C THR A 14 -38.55 9.79 -17.88
N GLY A 15 -38.97 8.90 -18.76
CA GLY A 15 -38.40 7.57 -18.92
C GLY A 15 -36.95 7.58 -19.43
N LEU A 16 -36.61 8.50 -20.32
CA LEU A 16 -35.24 8.66 -20.82
C LEU A 16 -34.29 9.20 -19.76
N LEU A 17 -34.72 10.11 -18.90
CA LEU A 17 -33.93 10.64 -17.79
C LEU A 17 -33.64 9.59 -16.75
N SER A 18 -34.59 8.68 -16.45
CA SER A 18 -34.37 7.56 -15.53
C SER A 18 -33.36 6.54 -16.05
N ALA A 19 -33.31 6.31 -17.37
CA ALA A 19 -32.31 5.41 -17.96
C ALA A 19 -30.90 6.00 -17.91
N CYS A 20 -30.74 7.32 -18.08
CA CYS A 20 -29.44 7.99 -17.91
C CYS A 20 -28.93 7.95 -16.46
N GLN A 21 -29.79 8.08 -15.47
CA GLN A 21 -29.42 8.01 -14.06
C GLN A 21 -28.92 6.61 -13.65
N LYS A 22 -29.39 5.54 -14.25
CA LYS A 22 -28.90 4.19 -13.99
C LYS A 22 -27.50 3.93 -14.55
N LEU A 23 -27.09 4.64 -15.57
CA LEU A 23 -25.76 4.56 -16.15
C LEU A 23 -24.72 5.32 -15.32
N ASP A 24 -25.16 6.28 -14.50
CA ASP A 24 -24.31 7.11 -13.66
C ASP A 24 -24.14 6.56 -12.22
N GLU A 25 -24.69 5.39 -11.91
CA GLU A 25 -24.39 4.70 -10.65
C GLU A 25 -22.97 4.12 -10.65
N VAL A 26 -21.99 4.99 -10.91
CA VAL A 26 -20.61 4.67 -10.57
C VAL A 26 -20.52 4.69 -9.05
N LYS A 27 -20.13 3.57 -8.45
CA LYS A 27 -19.88 3.52 -7.03
C LYS A 27 -18.89 4.60 -6.64
N ALA A 28 -19.34 5.60 -5.92
CA ALA A 28 -18.50 6.67 -5.43
C ALA A 28 -17.51 6.12 -4.40
N TYR A 29 -16.28 6.57 -4.45
CA TYR A 29 -15.28 6.27 -3.43
C TYR A 29 -15.76 6.78 -2.06
N ASP A 30 -15.77 5.88 -1.08
CA ASP A 30 -16.13 6.19 0.30
C ASP A 30 -15.01 5.69 1.23
N PRO A 31 -14.23 6.60 1.83
CA PRO A 31 -13.10 6.21 2.68
C PRO A 31 -13.52 5.39 3.91
N ASP A 32 -14.76 5.54 4.37
CA ASP A 32 -15.26 4.77 5.53
C ASP A 32 -15.56 3.29 5.19
N LYS A 33 -15.62 2.96 3.91
CA LYS A 33 -15.91 1.60 3.41
C LYS A 33 -14.69 0.89 2.84
N VAL A 34 -13.53 1.50 2.90
CA VAL A 34 -12.28 0.90 2.42
C VAL A 34 -11.88 -0.24 3.35
N VAL A 35 -11.56 -1.39 2.76
CA VAL A 35 -10.93 -2.50 3.46
C VAL A 35 -9.42 -2.36 3.30
N ALA A 36 -8.71 -2.16 4.40
CA ALA A 36 -7.26 -2.03 4.40
C ALA A 36 -6.58 -3.34 3.96
N PRO A 37 -5.39 -3.27 3.37
CA PRO A 37 -4.63 -4.48 3.05
C PRO A 37 -4.20 -5.20 4.33
N VAL A 38 -3.86 -6.47 4.22
CA VAL A 38 -3.36 -7.28 5.35
C VAL A 38 -2.00 -7.84 4.97
N LEU A 39 -0.95 -7.39 5.64
CA LEU A 39 0.40 -7.95 5.45
C LEU A 39 0.46 -9.33 6.10
N HIS A 40 0.89 -10.34 5.33
CA HIS A 40 1.05 -11.69 5.83
C HIS A 40 2.26 -11.80 6.75
N ALA A 41 2.29 -12.86 7.54
CA ALA A 41 3.38 -13.12 8.49
C ALA A 41 4.74 -13.14 7.78
N LEU A 42 5.73 -12.55 8.44
CA LEU A 42 7.14 -12.56 8.05
C LEU A 42 7.91 -13.46 9.02
N PRO A 43 9.15 -13.85 8.68
CA PRO A 43 10.02 -14.52 9.65
C PRO A 43 10.13 -13.68 10.93
N GLY A 44 10.15 -14.34 12.08
CA GLY A 44 10.28 -13.64 13.37
C GLY A 44 11.61 -12.92 13.51
N GLU A 45 12.65 -13.42 12.84
CA GLU A 45 13.98 -12.85 12.85
C GLU A 45 14.61 -12.94 11.45
N ILE A 46 15.26 -11.86 11.03
CA ILE A 46 16.07 -11.81 9.81
C ILE A 46 17.44 -11.23 10.18
N VAL A 47 18.48 -12.00 9.93
CA VAL A 47 19.87 -11.57 10.13
C VAL A 47 20.53 -11.38 8.79
N ILE A 48 20.90 -10.14 8.49
CA ILE A 48 21.60 -9.78 7.26
C ILE A 48 23.09 -9.62 7.56
N THR A 49 23.89 -10.32 6.78
CA THR A 49 25.36 -10.28 6.86
C THR A 49 25.92 -9.98 5.48
N PRO A 50 27.21 -9.58 5.36
CA PRO A 50 27.83 -9.42 4.05
C PRO A 50 27.77 -10.67 3.16
N ASP A 51 27.63 -11.86 3.78
CA ASP A 51 27.63 -13.12 3.05
C ASP A 51 26.26 -13.52 2.49
N ASN A 52 25.16 -12.93 2.98
CA ASN A 52 23.80 -13.27 2.54
C ASN A 52 23.04 -12.15 1.87
N MET A 53 23.73 -11.11 1.40
CA MET A 53 23.11 -9.97 0.72
C MET A 53 22.30 -10.35 -0.54
N GLY A 54 22.67 -11.46 -1.19
CA GLY A 54 21.96 -11.98 -2.36
C GLY A 54 20.69 -12.77 -2.03
N SER A 55 20.44 -13.07 -0.76
CA SER A 55 19.19 -13.70 -0.35
C SER A 55 18.01 -12.75 -0.52
N THR A 56 16.81 -13.30 -0.59
CA THR A 56 15.59 -12.53 -0.83
C THR A 56 14.57 -12.75 0.29
N GLN A 57 13.77 -11.74 0.53
CA GLN A 57 12.57 -11.81 1.34
C GLN A 57 11.36 -11.51 0.48
N THR A 58 10.40 -12.41 0.46
CA THR A 58 9.13 -12.21 -0.22
C THR A 58 8.11 -11.65 0.76
N PHE A 59 7.50 -10.53 0.39
CA PHE A 59 6.37 -9.93 1.09
C PHE A 59 5.11 -10.29 0.33
N THR A 60 4.11 -10.78 1.04
CA THR A 60 2.79 -11.06 0.48
C THR A 60 1.73 -10.42 1.34
N TRP A 61 0.60 -10.08 0.74
CA TRP A 61 -0.50 -9.42 1.45
C TRP A 61 -1.84 -9.73 0.81
N ASP A 62 -2.91 -9.56 1.58
CA ASP A 62 -4.26 -9.55 1.05
C ASP A 62 -4.55 -8.18 0.46
N ALA A 63 -5.18 -8.16 -0.71
CA ALA A 63 -5.51 -6.93 -1.42
C ALA A 63 -6.43 -6.03 -0.59
N ALA A 64 -6.21 -4.73 -0.68
CA ALA A 64 -7.16 -3.73 -0.22
C ALA A 64 -8.39 -3.69 -1.14
N ASP A 65 -9.52 -3.25 -0.60
CA ASP A 65 -10.74 -3.01 -1.37
C ASP A 65 -11.20 -1.57 -1.14
N PHE A 66 -11.16 -0.78 -2.19
CA PHE A 66 -11.60 0.62 -2.16
C PHE A 66 -13.07 0.80 -2.57
N GLY A 67 -13.76 -0.31 -2.87
CA GLY A 67 -15.16 -0.27 -3.31
C GLY A 67 -15.37 0.29 -4.71
N VAL A 68 -14.32 0.66 -5.41
CA VAL A 68 -14.33 1.18 -6.78
C VAL A 68 -13.35 0.39 -7.64
N ARG A 69 -13.63 0.30 -8.94
CA ARG A 69 -12.71 -0.34 -9.89
C ARG A 69 -11.62 0.65 -10.29
N THR A 70 -10.47 0.49 -9.70
CA THR A 70 -9.30 1.30 -10.02
C THR A 70 -8.03 0.51 -9.70
N GLN A 71 -6.92 0.96 -10.25
CA GLN A 71 -5.64 0.39 -9.90
C GLN A 71 -5.27 0.82 -8.48
N ILE A 72 -4.88 -0.14 -7.66
CA ILE A 72 -4.39 0.09 -6.31
C ILE A 72 -2.87 0.04 -6.34
N ASN A 73 -2.24 1.07 -5.78
CA ASN A 73 -0.79 1.13 -5.63
C ASN A 73 -0.43 0.76 -4.19
N TYR A 74 0.45 -0.21 -4.06
CA TYR A 74 0.93 -0.68 -2.77
C TYR A 74 2.36 -0.20 -2.53
N SER A 75 2.68 0.00 -1.26
CA SER A 75 4.05 0.28 -0.81
C SER A 75 4.35 -0.54 0.43
N ILE A 76 5.59 -0.98 0.56
CA ILE A 76 6.10 -1.57 1.80
C ILE A 76 6.72 -0.44 2.59
N GLU A 77 6.26 -0.26 3.83
CA GLU A 77 6.74 0.76 4.73
C GLU A 77 7.23 0.12 6.03
N ALA A 78 8.10 0.79 6.73
CA ALA A 78 8.60 0.33 8.01
C ALA A 78 8.78 1.48 8.98
N SER A 79 8.67 1.16 10.26
CA SER A 79 8.99 2.07 11.35
C SER A 79 9.89 1.38 12.36
N TYR A 80 10.69 2.18 13.04
CA TYR A 80 11.63 1.74 14.06
C TYR A 80 11.54 2.70 15.24
N ASN A 81 11.56 2.13 16.46
CA ASN A 81 11.59 2.89 17.71
C ASN A 81 10.44 3.92 17.82
N ASP A 82 9.22 3.51 17.47
CA ASP A 82 8.01 4.35 17.47
C ASP A 82 8.13 5.63 16.60
N GLY A 83 9.06 5.62 15.65
CA GLY A 83 9.26 6.71 14.71
C GLY A 83 8.25 6.72 13.57
N ALA A 84 8.40 7.69 12.69
CA ALA A 84 7.58 7.79 11.48
C ALA A 84 7.81 6.60 10.54
N LYS A 85 6.75 6.23 9.80
CA LYS A 85 6.87 5.23 8.76
C LYS A 85 7.69 5.77 7.59
N LEU A 86 8.64 4.95 7.13
CA LEU A 86 9.42 5.22 5.92
C LEU A 86 8.95 4.30 4.81
N VAL A 87 8.74 4.84 3.62
CA VAL A 87 8.47 4.04 2.43
C VAL A 87 9.77 3.37 1.99
N LEU A 88 9.79 2.03 2.02
CA LEU A 88 10.94 1.25 1.60
C LEU A 88 10.87 0.95 0.10
N PHE A 89 9.74 0.44 -0.35
CA PHE A 89 9.49 0.04 -1.73
C PHE A 89 8.10 0.49 -2.15
N THR A 90 7.96 1.00 -3.36
CA THR A 90 6.71 1.53 -3.89
C THR A 90 6.46 1.05 -5.32
N GLY A 91 5.32 1.41 -5.88
CA GLY A 91 4.99 1.13 -7.28
C GLY A 91 4.51 -0.28 -7.55
N MET A 92 4.11 -1.02 -6.53
CA MET A 92 3.58 -2.37 -6.67
C MET A 92 2.07 -2.34 -6.90
N ASN A 93 1.59 -3.13 -7.84
CA ASN A 93 0.16 -3.23 -8.16
C ASN A 93 -0.42 -4.63 -7.93
N GLY A 94 0.42 -5.60 -7.60
CA GLY A 94 0.02 -6.96 -7.21
C GLY A 94 -0.05 -7.12 -5.69
N THR A 95 -0.05 -8.36 -5.22
CA THR A 95 -0.13 -8.72 -3.79
C THR A 95 1.12 -9.45 -3.29
N SER A 96 2.22 -9.33 -4.03
CA SER A 96 3.50 -9.97 -3.70
C SER A 96 4.65 -9.11 -4.21
N SER A 97 5.72 -9.08 -3.45
CA SER A 97 6.97 -8.41 -3.83
C SER A 97 8.17 -9.14 -3.22
N GLU A 98 9.17 -9.40 -4.04
CA GLU A 98 10.42 -10.00 -3.60
C GLU A 98 11.51 -8.94 -3.55
N GLN A 99 12.17 -8.81 -2.42
CA GLN A 99 13.23 -7.83 -2.21
C GLN A 99 14.50 -8.54 -1.73
N THR A 100 15.65 -8.08 -2.21
CA THR A 100 16.93 -8.64 -1.77
C THR A 100 17.28 -8.15 -0.37
N TYR A 101 18.06 -8.94 0.35
CA TYR A 101 18.58 -8.53 1.65
C TYR A 101 19.45 -7.27 1.53
N GLU A 102 20.18 -7.14 0.42
CA GLU A 102 20.96 -5.93 0.14
C GLU A 102 20.07 -4.67 0.10
N SER A 103 18.97 -4.73 -0.65
CA SER A 103 18.02 -3.60 -0.75
C SER A 103 17.39 -3.26 0.61
N LEU A 104 16.98 -4.28 1.36
CA LEU A 104 16.45 -4.10 2.72
C LEU A 104 17.51 -3.50 3.65
N ASN A 105 18.71 -4.06 3.64
CA ASN A 105 19.79 -3.62 4.50
C ASN A 105 20.14 -2.16 4.25
N ASN A 106 20.29 -1.78 2.99
CA ASN A 106 20.74 -0.44 2.62
C ASN A 106 19.74 0.63 3.10
N ILE A 107 18.45 0.38 2.97
CA ILE A 107 17.46 1.37 3.39
C ILE A 107 17.22 1.36 4.91
N LEU A 108 17.30 0.20 5.55
CA LEU A 108 17.12 0.09 7.00
C LEU A 108 18.31 0.64 7.78
N ALA A 109 19.52 0.34 7.34
CA ALA A 109 20.77 0.74 8.03
C ALA A 109 21.19 2.19 7.70
N LEU A 110 20.73 2.75 6.60
CA LEU A 110 21.04 4.12 6.22
C LEU A 110 20.48 5.09 7.27
N SER A 111 21.24 6.14 7.58
CA SER A 111 20.80 7.12 8.58
C SER A 111 19.54 7.87 8.14
N VAL A 112 18.77 8.36 9.11
CA VAL A 112 17.57 9.16 8.83
C VAL A 112 17.90 10.41 8.00
N GLU A 113 19.05 11.02 8.25
CA GLU A 113 19.52 12.21 7.50
C GLU A 113 19.78 11.90 6.03
N ASP A 114 20.19 10.68 5.73
CA ASP A 114 20.45 10.20 4.38
C ASP A 114 19.22 9.54 3.72
N GLY A 115 18.07 9.56 4.39
CA GLY A 115 16.81 9.04 3.87
C GLY A 115 16.51 7.58 4.23
N GLY A 116 17.24 7.00 5.17
CA GLY A 116 17.02 5.66 5.68
C GLY A 116 16.21 5.62 6.97
N LEU A 117 16.06 4.42 7.52
CA LEU A 117 15.34 4.22 8.79
C LEU A 117 16.22 4.39 10.03
N GLY A 118 17.53 4.29 9.88
CA GLY A 118 18.49 4.48 10.97
C GLY A 118 18.58 3.33 11.94
N VAL A 119 18.27 2.11 11.51
CA VAL A 119 18.39 0.90 12.34
C VAL A 119 19.87 0.67 12.69
N PRO A 120 20.20 0.48 13.98
CA PRO A 120 21.59 0.22 14.38
C PRO A 120 22.16 -1.05 13.75
N SER A 121 23.37 -0.99 13.25
CA SER A 121 24.04 -2.16 12.66
C SER A 121 24.60 -3.07 13.73
N GLY A 122 24.49 -4.38 13.49
CA GLY A 122 25.09 -5.41 14.35
C GLY A 122 24.29 -5.76 15.59
N GLU A 123 23.15 -5.14 15.81
CA GLU A 123 22.28 -5.39 16.96
C GLU A 123 20.89 -5.85 16.53
N PRO A 124 20.33 -6.93 17.12
CA PRO A 124 18.94 -7.30 16.86
C PRO A 124 18.01 -6.18 17.28
N THR A 125 17.17 -5.72 16.35
CA THR A 125 16.29 -4.57 16.53
C THR A 125 14.90 -4.90 15.98
N ASP A 126 13.86 -4.63 16.75
CA ASP A 126 12.48 -4.83 16.28
C ASP A 126 12.09 -3.73 15.29
N VAL A 127 11.72 -4.14 14.10
CA VAL A 127 11.25 -3.27 13.01
C VAL A 127 9.83 -3.66 12.67
N ASP A 128 8.94 -2.69 12.61
CA ASP A 128 7.55 -2.88 12.22
C ASP A 128 7.39 -2.64 10.73
N PHE A 129 6.91 -3.65 10.02
CA PHE A 129 6.62 -3.58 8.59
C PHE A 129 5.13 -3.39 8.35
N TYR A 130 4.80 -2.60 7.36
CA TYR A 130 3.43 -2.32 6.94
C TYR A 130 3.32 -2.47 5.44
N ILE A 131 2.14 -2.86 4.97
CA ILE A 131 1.75 -2.63 3.59
C ILE A 131 0.78 -1.46 3.56
N SER A 132 1.00 -0.50 2.68
CA SER A 132 0.09 0.60 2.45
C SER A 132 -0.54 0.50 1.08
N ALA A 133 -1.76 0.97 0.95
CA ALA A 133 -2.53 0.97 -0.28
C ALA A 133 -3.14 2.34 -0.53
N THR A 134 -3.07 2.80 -1.76
CA THR A 134 -3.72 4.04 -2.21
C THR A 134 -4.17 3.91 -3.65
N ILE A 135 -5.17 4.68 -4.04
CA ILE A 135 -5.66 4.74 -5.41
C ILE A 135 -5.17 5.99 -6.16
N GLY A 136 -4.32 6.78 -5.55
CA GLY A 136 -3.70 7.96 -6.16
C GLY A 136 -3.08 8.90 -5.15
N THR A 137 -2.31 9.86 -5.63
CA THR A 137 -1.59 10.82 -4.78
C THR A 137 -2.50 11.76 -4.01
N ASP A 138 -3.72 11.99 -4.50
CA ASP A 138 -4.71 12.85 -3.86
C ASP A 138 -5.62 12.09 -2.88
N PHE A 139 -5.39 10.79 -2.73
CA PHE A 139 -6.16 9.93 -1.83
C PHE A 139 -5.29 9.51 -0.65
N GLU A 140 -5.94 9.30 0.50
CA GLU A 140 -5.22 8.83 1.67
C GLU A 140 -4.71 7.40 1.50
N LYS A 141 -3.69 7.07 2.24
CA LYS A 141 -3.16 5.71 2.33
C LYS A 141 -3.86 4.95 3.44
N PHE A 142 -4.10 3.67 3.18
CA PHE A 142 -4.63 2.73 4.17
C PHE A 142 -3.55 1.71 4.50
N TYR A 143 -3.31 1.50 5.78
CA TYR A 143 -2.22 0.67 6.27
C TYR A 143 -2.73 -0.64 6.84
N SER A 144 -1.97 -1.71 6.63
CA SER A 144 -2.13 -2.95 7.39
C SER A 144 -1.76 -2.73 8.86
N ALA A 145 -2.15 -3.68 9.71
CA ALA A 145 -1.52 -3.82 11.01
C ALA A 145 -0.02 -4.09 10.84
N PRO A 146 0.84 -3.68 11.78
CA PRO A 146 2.27 -3.95 11.71
C PRO A 146 2.58 -5.45 11.85
N VAL A 147 3.61 -5.89 11.13
CA VAL A 147 4.26 -7.19 11.36
C VAL A 147 5.67 -6.90 11.85
N THR A 148 5.93 -7.24 13.09
CA THR A 148 7.23 -6.99 13.72
C THR A 148 8.21 -8.10 13.37
N VAL A 149 9.39 -7.71 12.90
CA VAL A 149 10.50 -8.62 12.60
C VAL A 149 11.73 -8.14 13.37
N ARG A 150 12.39 -9.07 14.03
CA ARG A 150 13.67 -8.80 14.68
C ARG A 150 14.76 -8.77 13.61
N MET A 151 15.19 -7.58 13.24
CA MET A 151 16.17 -7.35 12.19
C MET A 151 17.56 -7.15 12.77
N THR A 152 18.55 -7.85 12.22
CA THR A 152 19.95 -7.51 12.39
C THR A 152 20.48 -7.06 11.04
N VAL A 153 20.84 -5.79 10.94
CA VAL A 153 21.41 -5.21 9.71
C VAL A 153 22.91 -5.01 9.86
N THR A 154 23.58 -4.93 8.74
CA THR A 154 25.01 -4.59 8.69
C THR A 154 25.17 -3.18 8.13
N THR A 155 26.37 -2.63 8.22
CA THR A 155 26.63 -1.27 7.75
C THR A 155 26.21 -1.10 6.29
N ALA A 156 25.44 -0.03 6.00
CA ALA A 156 25.05 0.27 4.63
C ALA A 156 26.29 0.65 3.80
N GLU A 157 26.43 -0.01 2.64
CA GLU A 157 27.49 0.37 1.70
C GLU A 157 27.08 1.66 0.97
N ARG A 158 27.88 2.70 1.17
CA ARG A 158 27.79 3.91 0.34
C ARG A 158 28.59 3.68 -0.93
N THR A 159 27.90 3.63 -2.06
CA THR A 159 28.56 3.66 -3.37
C THR A 159 28.96 5.12 -3.65
N TYR A 160 30.25 5.39 -3.69
CA TYR A 160 30.78 6.69 -4.08
C TYR A 160 31.03 6.71 -5.59
#